data_4054df8ca2422f10ee2161d88af3ae8c
#
_entry.id   4054df8ca2422f10ee2161d88af3ae8c
#
_cell.length_a   1.000
_cell.length_b   1.000
_cell.length_c   1.000
_cell.angle_alpha   90.00
_cell.angle_beta   90.00
_cell.angle_gamma   90.00
#
_symmetry.space_group_name_H-M   'P 1'
#
loop_
_entity.id
_entity.type
_entity.pdbx_description
1 polymer ?
#
loop_
_entity_poly.entity_id
_entity_poly.type
_entity_poly.pdbx_seq_one_letter_code
_entity_poly.pdbx_strand_id
1 'polypeptide(L)'
;MKNSAEKIIFAIPKEVVVVAKTLEKAGFEAYLIGGCVRDLLLKKKPKDWDFTTNATPEEIMKIFPNTFYENEYGTVGIVNESVSDAPLDETFKVVEVTPYRLEAKYSNKRHPDTVTFGKKLADDLKRRDFTMNAIALKIEKESGVGCEVSVVDLFGGQKDLKAGIIRAVGEPAERFAEDALRILRAIRLSAELDFTIEEKTAEAIKVNARYLENISAERIRDEFSRILLSNNPQKALILSHNLGVLSFVLPELEKGIGVKQNSAHTYDVWEHSLRTLQHAAKRNFVFEVRLTALLHDLGKIPTRRWSEEKKDWTFYGHDVIGAKIATKILARLKFSKKITDDVIKLVRWHMFFSDTEVITLSSVRRMINNVGPENIWHLMDVRAADRIGTGRPKESPYRLRKYQAMVEEASRDPISVNMLKIKGGKIMEITNLEPGPKIGFILHALLEEVLEEPKFNTADYLEKRVRELAKLSDSELKKVGQSAKDKKTKEEEKIVKEIRDKYWVK
;
A
#
# COMPACT_ATOMS: atom_id res chain seq x y z
N MET A 1 -17.94 -48.73 11.49
CA MET A 1 -18.13 -47.65 12.44
C MET A 1 -18.51 -46.41 11.66
N LYS A 2 -19.76 -45.95 11.77
CA LYS A 2 -20.23 -44.69 11.16
C LYS A 2 -19.55 -43.56 11.92
N ASN A 3 -18.55 -42.91 11.33
CA ASN A 3 -18.09 -41.62 11.81
C ASN A 3 -19.29 -40.67 11.75
N SER A 4 -19.85 -40.31 12.88
CA SER A 4 -20.74 -39.18 12.99
C SER A 4 -19.90 -37.94 12.66
N ALA A 5 -20.01 -37.47 11.43
CA ALA A 5 -19.42 -36.21 11.04
C ALA A 5 -19.92 -35.15 12.03
N GLU A 6 -19.00 -34.52 12.73
CA GLU A 6 -19.28 -33.44 13.68
C GLU A 6 -20.00 -32.35 12.87
N LYS A 7 -21.27 -32.08 13.23
CA LYS A 7 -22.05 -31.05 12.55
C LYS A 7 -21.52 -29.69 12.95
N ILE A 8 -20.89 -29.01 12.02
CA ILE A 8 -20.34 -27.67 12.23
C ILE A 8 -21.40 -26.65 11.77
N ILE A 9 -21.67 -25.64 12.61
CA ILE A 9 -22.61 -24.57 12.28
C ILE A 9 -21.83 -23.28 12.11
N PHE A 10 -22.05 -22.59 10.98
CA PHE A 10 -21.50 -21.27 10.69
C PHE A 10 -22.59 -20.23 10.44
N ALA A 11 -22.33 -18.99 10.85
CA ALA A 11 -23.15 -17.84 10.47
C ALA A 11 -22.81 -17.44 9.01
N ILE A 12 -23.60 -17.92 8.06
CA ILE A 12 -23.47 -17.61 6.62
C ILE A 12 -24.61 -16.65 6.26
N PRO A 13 -24.34 -15.51 5.57
CA PRO A 13 -25.38 -14.58 5.14
C PRO A 13 -26.44 -15.25 4.25
N LYS A 14 -27.69 -14.81 4.38
CA LYS A 14 -28.80 -15.39 3.62
C LYS A 14 -28.60 -15.26 2.10
N GLU A 15 -28.03 -14.15 1.68
CA GLU A 15 -27.70 -13.86 0.27
C GLU A 15 -26.74 -14.92 -0.29
N VAL A 16 -25.73 -15.30 0.49
CA VAL A 16 -24.77 -16.35 0.12
C VAL A 16 -25.44 -17.72 0.07
N VAL A 17 -26.33 -18.00 1.03
CA VAL A 17 -27.11 -19.26 1.06
C VAL A 17 -28.04 -19.36 -0.17
N VAL A 18 -28.64 -18.25 -0.58
CA VAL A 18 -29.50 -18.20 -1.77
C VAL A 18 -28.72 -18.60 -3.04
N VAL A 19 -27.46 -18.14 -3.18
CA VAL A 19 -26.59 -18.54 -4.30
C VAL A 19 -26.38 -20.05 -4.32
N ALA A 20 -26.01 -20.66 -3.18
CA ALA A 20 -25.83 -22.11 -3.10
C ALA A 20 -27.10 -22.88 -3.47
N LYS A 21 -28.23 -22.52 -2.88
CA LYS A 21 -29.50 -23.18 -3.14
C LYS A 21 -30.01 -23.03 -4.60
N THR A 22 -29.70 -21.89 -5.21
CA THR A 22 -30.08 -21.64 -6.58
C THR A 22 -29.30 -22.54 -7.54
N LEU A 23 -27.98 -22.70 -7.32
CA LEU A 23 -27.16 -23.66 -8.07
C LEU A 23 -27.64 -25.10 -7.86
N GLU A 24 -27.92 -25.52 -6.64
CA GLU A 24 -28.38 -26.88 -6.31
C GLU A 24 -29.76 -27.18 -6.91
N LYS A 25 -30.69 -26.22 -6.88
CA LYS A 25 -32.02 -26.38 -7.55
C LYS A 25 -31.90 -26.54 -9.04
N ALA A 26 -30.89 -25.95 -9.67
CA ALA A 26 -30.60 -26.12 -11.09
C ALA A 26 -29.86 -27.44 -11.40
N GLY A 27 -29.56 -28.27 -10.38
CA GLY A 27 -28.94 -29.59 -10.53
C GLY A 27 -27.41 -29.57 -10.48
N PHE A 28 -26.81 -28.46 -10.06
CA PHE A 28 -25.35 -28.32 -9.94
C PHE A 28 -24.88 -28.46 -8.50
N GLU A 29 -23.59 -28.79 -8.34
CA GLU A 29 -22.93 -28.79 -7.07
C GLU A 29 -22.56 -27.34 -6.67
N ALA A 30 -22.63 -27.01 -5.37
CA ALA A 30 -22.23 -25.72 -4.84
C ALA A 30 -21.43 -25.89 -3.56
N TYR A 31 -20.17 -25.50 -3.57
CA TYR A 31 -19.29 -25.54 -2.41
C TYR A 31 -18.65 -24.16 -2.16
N LEU A 32 -18.74 -23.67 -0.94
CA LEU A 32 -17.89 -22.56 -0.49
C LEU A 32 -16.44 -23.02 -0.47
N ILE A 33 -15.49 -22.14 -0.85
CA ILE A 33 -14.09 -22.51 -1.07
C ILE A 33 -13.14 -21.34 -0.78
N GLY A 34 -11.86 -21.64 -0.56
CA GLY A 34 -10.84 -20.62 -0.54
C GLY A 34 -10.76 -19.80 0.75
N GLY A 35 -10.66 -18.47 0.60
CA GLY A 35 -10.48 -17.52 1.71
C GLY A 35 -11.62 -17.53 2.71
N CYS A 36 -12.85 -17.55 2.25
CA CYS A 36 -14.03 -17.53 3.11
C CYS A 36 -14.10 -18.78 4.01
N VAL A 37 -13.82 -19.97 3.47
CA VAL A 37 -13.81 -21.21 4.25
C VAL A 37 -12.74 -21.19 5.33
N ARG A 38 -11.52 -20.79 4.97
CA ARG A 38 -10.42 -20.62 5.92
C ARG A 38 -10.81 -19.66 7.05
N ASP A 39 -11.39 -18.50 6.70
CA ASP A 39 -11.73 -17.47 7.67
C ASP A 39 -12.88 -17.93 8.60
N LEU A 40 -13.89 -18.63 8.08
CA LEU A 40 -14.94 -19.27 8.88
C LEU A 40 -14.35 -20.28 9.88
N LEU A 41 -13.45 -21.16 9.43
CA LEU A 41 -12.78 -22.15 10.28
C LEU A 41 -11.90 -21.49 11.36
N LEU A 42 -11.31 -20.32 11.07
CA LEU A 42 -10.59 -19.49 12.02
C LEU A 42 -11.49 -18.59 12.89
N LYS A 43 -12.82 -18.71 12.77
CA LYS A 43 -13.81 -17.86 13.46
C LYS A 43 -13.63 -16.38 13.17
N LYS A 44 -13.19 -16.03 11.95
CA LYS A 44 -13.07 -14.67 11.44
C LYS A 44 -14.22 -14.39 10.48
N LYS A 45 -14.62 -13.12 10.37
CA LYS A 45 -15.59 -12.70 9.32
C LYS A 45 -14.90 -12.76 7.96
N PRO A 46 -15.45 -13.50 6.96
CA PRO A 46 -14.94 -13.48 5.59
C PRO A 46 -15.02 -12.07 4.99
N LYS A 47 -14.07 -11.75 4.11
CA LYS A 47 -14.05 -10.48 3.36
C LYS A 47 -14.75 -10.57 2.02
N ASP A 48 -14.79 -11.77 1.47
CA ASP A 48 -15.37 -12.16 0.18
C ASP A 48 -15.99 -13.54 0.30
N TRP A 49 -16.83 -13.95 -0.65
CA TRP A 49 -17.48 -15.22 -0.65
C TRP A 49 -17.34 -15.89 -2.01
N ASP A 50 -16.64 -17.03 -2.02
CA ASP A 50 -16.31 -17.76 -3.21
C ASP A 50 -17.00 -19.11 -3.21
N PHE A 51 -17.66 -19.45 -4.31
CA PHE A 51 -18.16 -20.78 -4.60
C PHE A 51 -17.36 -21.45 -5.71
N THR A 52 -17.35 -22.77 -5.66
CA THR A 52 -16.93 -23.58 -6.79
C THR A 52 -18.05 -24.56 -7.15
N THR A 53 -18.23 -24.85 -8.46
CA THR A 53 -19.36 -25.61 -9.00
C THR A 53 -18.94 -26.42 -10.22
N ASN A 54 -19.75 -27.44 -10.57
CA ASN A 54 -19.63 -28.19 -11.82
C ASN A 54 -20.41 -27.55 -13.00
N ALA A 55 -21.07 -26.40 -12.77
CA ALA A 55 -21.71 -25.62 -13.83
C ALA A 55 -20.67 -24.86 -14.67
N THR A 56 -20.90 -24.67 -15.95
CA THR A 56 -20.12 -23.81 -16.83
C THR A 56 -20.47 -22.34 -16.61
N PRO A 57 -19.63 -21.39 -17.04
CA PRO A 57 -19.94 -19.94 -16.90
C PRO A 57 -21.28 -19.57 -17.56
N GLU A 58 -21.56 -20.13 -18.72
CA GLU A 58 -22.79 -19.88 -19.48
C GLU A 58 -24.02 -20.41 -18.73
N GLU A 59 -23.90 -21.57 -18.06
CA GLU A 59 -24.97 -22.13 -17.23
C GLU A 59 -25.18 -21.25 -15.97
N ILE A 60 -24.12 -20.77 -15.32
CA ILE A 60 -24.22 -19.86 -14.16
C ILE A 60 -24.96 -18.57 -14.59
N MET A 61 -24.56 -17.94 -15.69
CA MET A 61 -25.21 -16.74 -16.21
C MET A 61 -26.67 -16.92 -16.60
N LYS A 62 -27.09 -18.13 -17.00
CA LYS A 62 -28.50 -18.43 -17.27
C LYS A 62 -29.35 -18.58 -16.02
N ILE A 63 -28.72 -19.03 -14.91
CA ILE A 63 -29.40 -19.27 -13.63
C ILE A 63 -29.63 -17.97 -12.87
N PHE A 64 -28.67 -17.04 -12.95
CA PHE A 64 -28.72 -15.79 -12.19
C PHE A 64 -28.94 -14.58 -13.10
N PRO A 65 -29.94 -13.72 -12.80
CA PRO A 65 -30.26 -12.58 -13.64
C PRO A 65 -29.23 -11.46 -13.62
N ASN A 66 -28.58 -11.24 -12.48
CA ASN A 66 -27.62 -10.15 -12.27
C ASN A 66 -26.20 -10.69 -12.12
N THR A 67 -25.53 -10.90 -13.27
CA THR A 67 -24.18 -11.45 -13.32
C THR A 67 -23.26 -10.64 -14.21
N PHE A 68 -21.98 -10.74 -13.97
CA PHE A 68 -20.95 -10.27 -14.88
C PHE A 68 -19.81 -11.29 -14.98
N TYR A 69 -19.16 -11.32 -16.13
CA TYR A 69 -18.02 -12.19 -16.37
C TYR A 69 -16.78 -11.51 -15.81
N GLU A 70 -16.16 -12.09 -14.79
CA GLU A 70 -15.10 -11.38 -14.06
C GLU A 70 -13.72 -11.52 -14.72
N ASN A 71 -13.45 -12.66 -15.33
CA ASN A 71 -12.14 -12.92 -15.94
C ASN A 71 -12.16 -14.01 -17.00
N GLU A 72 -11.09 -14.10 -17.79
CA GLU A 72 -10.88 -15.10 -18.85
C GLU A 72 -10.85 -16.56 -18.34
N TYR A 73 -10.87 -16.76 -17.03
CA TYR A 73 -10.78 -18.08 -16.38
C TYR A 73 -12.14 -18.64 -15.99
N GLY A 74 -13.23 -17.98 -16.35
CA GLY A 74 -14.58 -18.48 -16.16
C GLY A 74 -15.22 -18.18 -14.80
N THR A 75 -14.65 -17.29 -14.00
CA THR A 75 -15.30 -16.81 -12.77
C THR A 75 -16.44 -15.88 -13.13
N VAL A 76 -17.60 -16.10 -12.54
CA VAL A 76 -18.80 -15.27 -12.70
C VAL A 76 -19.11 -14.60 -11.38
N GLY A 77 -19.14 -13.28 -11.38
CA GLY A 77 -19.62 -12.48 -10.25
C GLY A 77 -21.14 -12.41 -10.25
N ILE A 78 -21.76 -12.82 -9.15
CA ILE A 78 -23.19 -12.70 -8.91
C ILE A 78 -23.43 -11.48 -8.06
N VAL A 79 -24.17 -10.50 -8.57
CA VAL A 79 -24.54 -9.30 -7.82
C VAL A 79 -25.80 -9.58 -7.02
N ASN A 80 -25.68 -9.63 -5.69
CA ASN A 80 -26.81 -9.81 -4.81
C ASN A 80 -27.64 -8.53 -4.68
N GLU A 81 -28.95 -8.70 -4.60
CA GLU A 81 -29.86 -7.65 -4.19
C GLU A 81 -30.14 -7.75 -2.68
N SER A 82 -30.41 -6.63 -2.04
CA SER A 82 -30.75 -6.65 -0.61
C SER A 82 -32.04 -7.43 -0.39
N VAL A 83 -32.01 -8.38 0.53
CA VAL A 83 -33.19 -9.13 0.97
C VAL A 83 -33.97 -8.38 2.05
N SER A 84 -33.45 -7.21 2.50
CA SER A 84 -34.04 -6.36 3.52
C SER A 84 -33.88 -4.87 3.13
N ASP A 85 -34.60 -3.96 3.82
CA ASP A 85 -34.50 -2.51 3.63
C ASP A 85 -33.15 -1.92 4.09
N ALA A 86 -32.26 -2.72 4.66
CA ALA A 86 -30.93 -2.31 5.06
C ALA A 86 -29.94 -2.34 3.87
N PRO A 87 -28.96 -1.43 3.82
CA PRO A 87 -27.90 -1.48 2.82
C PRO A 87 -27.14 -2.81 2.90
N LEU A 88 -26.86 -3.41 1.74
CA LEU A 88 -26.10 -4.66 1.65
C LEU A 88 -24.68 -4.43 2.19
N ASP A 89 -24.19 -5.36 3.01
CA ASP A 89 -22.78 -5.39 3.41
C ASP A 89 -21.91 -5.67 2.17
N GLU A 90 -20.92 -4.85 1.94
CA GLU A 90 -20.03 -4.93 0.76
C GLU A 90 -19.35 -6.31 0.65
N THR A 91 -19.19 -7.05 1.75
CA THR A 91 -18.52 -8.37 1.76
C THR A 91 -19.30 -9.47 1.04
N PHE A 92 -20.60 -9.32 0.79
CA PHE A 92 -21.42 -10.29 0.05
C PHE A 92 -22.30 -9.65 -1.03
N LYS A 93 -22.06 -8.38 -1.34
CA LYS A 93 -22.69 -7.69 -2.47
C LYS A 93 -22.40 -8.39 -3.79
N VAL A 94 -21.19 -8.89 -3.94
CA VAL A 94 -20.77 -9.76 -5.04
C VAL A 94 -20.32 -11.08 -4.47
N VAL A 95 -20.86 -12.17 -5.00
CA VAL A 95 -20.43 -13.54 -4.70
C VAL A 95 -19.80 -14.12 -5.97
N GLU A 96 -18.55 -14.59 -5.83
CA GLU A 96 -17.84 -15.20 -6.95
C GLU A 96 -18.18 -16.68 -7.07
N VAL A 97 -18.55 -17.11 -8.27
CA VAL A 97 -18.81 -18.51 -8.60
C VAL A 97 -17.87 -18.95 -9.71
N THR A 98 -17.01 -19.90 -9.39
CA THR A 98 -15.99 -20.42 -10.30
C THR A 98 -16.30 -21.88 -10.67
N PRO A 99 -16.38 -22.23 -11.96
CA PRO A 99 -16.46 -23.61 -12.40
C PRO A 99 -15.29 -24.47 -11.92
N TYR A 100 -15.49 -25.77 -11.71
CA TYR A 100 -14.37 -26.70 -11.51
C TYR A 100 -13.44 -26.63 -12.69
N ARG A 101 -12.15 -26.51 -12.45
CA ARG A 101 -11.14 -26.41 -13.51
C ARG A 101 -10.24 -27.64 -13.52
N LEU A 102 -9.95 -28.10 -14.71
CA LEU A 102 -8.82 -28.96 -14.99
C LEU A 102 -7.74 -28.07 -15.59
N GLU A 103 -6.60 -27.98 -14.96
CA GLU A 103 -5.51 -27.20 -15.52
C GLU A 103 -4.70 -28.06 -16.50
N ALA A 104 -4.62 -27.59 -17.75
CA ALA A 104 -3.70 -28.10 -18.74
C ALA A 104 -2.36 -27.33 -18.65
N LYS A 105 -1.33 -27.81 -19.35
CA LYS A 105 0.05 -27.29 -19.33
C LYS A 105 0.18 -25.76 -19.22
N TYR A 106 1.12 -25.32 -18.41
CA TYR A 106 1.53 -23.90 -18.26
C TYR A 106 2.82 -23.66 -19.05
N SER A 107 2.73 -23.21 -20.31
CA SER A 107 3.93 -22.90 -21.12
C SER A 107 4.66 -21.67 -20.61
N ASN A 108 3.94 -20.69 -20.05
CA ASN A 108 4.48 -19.38 -19.64
C ASN A 108 4.59 -19.20 -18.11
N LYS A 109 4.42 -20.26 -17.28
CA LYS A 109 4.44 -20.19 -15.81
C LYS A 109 3.54 -19.10 -15.22
N ARG A 110 2.49 -18.72 -15.96
CA ARG A 110 1.59 -17.63 -15.62
C ARG A 110 0.11 -18.02 -15.69
N HIS A 111 -0.27 -18.69 -16.78
CA HIS A 111 -1.66 -19.05 -17.08
C HIS A 111 -1.69 -20.45 -17.69
N PRO A 112 -2.74 -21.23 -17.43
CA PRO A 112 -2.94 -22.47 -18.19
C PRO A 112 -3.16 -22.10 -19.68
N ASP A 113 -2.51 -22.83 -20.57
CA ASP A 113 -2.61 -22.62 -22.01
C ASP A 113 -4.07 -22.83 -22.51
N THR A 114 -4.84 -23.66 -21.79
CA THR A 114 -6.26 -23.88 -22.02
C THR A 114 -6.96 -24.11 -20.68
N VAL A 115 -8.09 -23.44 -20.47
CA VAL A 115 -8.98 -23.73 -19.34
C VAL A 115 -9.97 -24.80 -19.77
N THR A 116 -9.88 -25.97 -19.16
CA THR A 116 -10.86 -27.04 -19.33
C THR A 116 -11.70 -27.14 -18.06
N PHE A 117 -13.00 -27.07 -18.19
CA PHE A 117 -13.91 -27.21 -17.05
C PHE A 117 -14.01 -28.66 -16.61
N GLY A 118 -13.73 -28.90 -15.32
CA GLY A 118 -13.79 -30.20 -14.68
C GLY A 118 -15.22 -30.56 -14.24
N LYS A 119 -15.42 -31.84 -13.91
CA LYS A 119 -16.68 -32.31 -13.34
C LYS A 119 -16.57 -32.77 -11.88
N LYS A 120 -15.38 -32.79 -11.33
CA LYS A 120 -15.12 -33.32 -10.00
C LYS A 120 -14.51 -32.24 -9.09
N LEU A 121 -15.09 -32.05 -7.93
CA LEU A 121 -14.54 -31.17 -6.90
C LEU A 121 -13.08 -31.47 -6.56
N ALA A 122 -12.71 -32.75 -6.49
CA ALA A 122 -11.34 -33.18 -6.15
C ALA A 122 -10.28 -32.59 -7.09
N ASP A 123 -10.59 -32.43 -8.38
CA ASP A 123 -9.67 -31.86 -9.37
C ASP A 123 -9.48 -30.35 -9.11
N ASP A 124 -10.55 -29.63 -8.76
CA ASP A 124 -10.48 -28.22 -8.40
C ASP A 124 -9.68 -28.00 -7.11
N LEU A 125 -9.86 -28.84 -6.10
CA LEU A 125 -9.11 -28.76 -4.85
C LEU A 125 -7.61 -29.02 -5.06
N LYS A 126 -7.27 -29.97 -5.91
CA LYS A 126 -5.88 -30.38 -6.18
C LYS A 126 -5.02 -29.27 -6.80
N ARG A 127 -5.60 -28.40 -7.63
CA ARG A 127 -4.88 -27.30 -8.29
C ARG A 127 -4.65 -26.06 -7.42
N ARG A 128 -5.25 -26.01 -6.21
CA ARG A 128 -5.17 -24.85 -5.33
C ARG A 128 -3.76 -24.68 -4.76
N ASP A 129 -3.48 -23.47 -4.26
CA ASP A 129 -2.17 -23.07 -3.77
C ASP A 129 -1.77 -23.80 -2.47
N PHE A 130 -2.61 -23.66 -1.43
CA PHE A 130 -2.29 -24.15 -0.09
C PHE A 130 -3.43 -25.01 0.47
N THR A 131 -3.06 -26.01 1.31
CA THR A 131 -4.00 -26.95 1.92
C THR A 131 -5.14 -26.24 2.66
N MET A 132 -4.83 -25.17 3.39
CA MET A 132 -5.82 -24.38 4.13
C MET A 132 -6.80 -23.62 3.23
N ASN A 133 -6.51 -23.41 1.96
CA ASN A 133 -7.39 -22.81 0.96
C ASN A 133 -8.04 -23.86 0.04
N ALA A 134 -7.69 -25.15 0.22
CA ALA A 134 -8.22 -26.29 -0.52
C ALA A 134 -9.22 -27.10 0.32
N ILE A 135 -9.93 -26.42 1.22
CA ILE A 135 -11.05 -26.98 1.99
C ILE A 135 -12.33 -26.45 1.38
N ALA A 136 -13.31 -27.33 1.15
CA ALA A 136 -14.63 -26.96 0.65
C ALA A 136 -15.71 -27.20 1.71
N LEU A 137 -16.71 -26.31 1.77
CA LEU A 137 -17.87 -26.46 2.63
C LEU A 137 -19.14 -26.54 1.80
N LYS A 138 -19.96 -27.57 2.03
CA LYS A 138 -21.30 -27.69 1.49
C LYS A 138 -22.31 -27.24 2.54
N ILE A 139 -23.26 -26.41 2.15
CA ILE A 139 -24.36 -25.97 2.98
C ILE A 139 -25.43 -27.06 2.94
N GLU A 140 -25.66 -27.76 4.06
CA GLU A 140 -26.62 -28.86 4.14
C GLU A 140 -28.02 -28.35 4.54
N LYS A 141 -28.08 -27.51 5.57
CA LYS A 141 -29.34 -27.05 6.14
C LYS A 141 -29.21 -25.71 6.83
N GLU A 142 -30.23 -24.87 6.65
CA GLU A 142 -30.40 -23.68 7.48
C GLU A 142 -31.02 -24.03 8.82
N SER A 143 -30.53 -23.42 9.87
CA SER A 143 -31.10 -23.50 11.24
C SER A 143 -31.28 -22.08 11.80
N GLY A 144 -32.06 -21.93 12.88
CA GLY A 144 -32.30 -20.61 13.50
C GLY A 144 -31.05 -19.91 14.03
N VAL A 145 -29.91 -20.62 14.12
CA VAL A 145 -28.63 -20.11 14.62
C VAL A 145 -27.51 -20.06 13.56
N GLY A 146 -27.78 -20.44 12.31
CA GLY A 146 -26.80 -20.47 11.21
C GLY A 146 -27.04 -21.62 10.24
N CYS A 147 -26.01 -22.00 9.50
CA CYS A 147 -26.06 -23.08 8.51
C CYS A 147 -25.25 -24.28 9.00
N GLU A 148 -25.87 -25.48 9.01
CA GLU A 148 -25.15 -26.74 9.12
C GLU A 148 -24.37 -26.98 7.82
N VAL A 149 -23.09 -27.32 7.93
CA VAL A 149 -22.24 -27.58 6.77
C VAL A 149 -21.54 -28.93 6.89
N SER A 150 -21.26 -29.54 5.74
CA SER A 150 -20.32 -30.65 5.61
C SER A 150 -18.99 -30.16 5.06
N VAL A 151 -17.90 -30.74 5.55
CA VAL A 151 -16.54 -30.33 5.22
C VAL A 151 -15.91 -31.36 4.31
N VAL A 152 -15.35 -30.91 3.18
CA VAL A 152 -14.52 -31.73 2.29
C VAL A 152 -13.07 -31.23 2.40
N ASP A 153 -12.21 -32.03 3.00
CA ASP A 153 -10.79 -31.72 3.21
C ASP A 153 -9.93 -32.91 2.75
N LEU A 154 -9.48 -32.86 1.51
CA LEU A 154 -8.72 -33.94 0.88
C LEU A 154 -7.21 -33.89 1.20
N PHE A 155 -6.73 -32.74 1.66
CA PHE A 155 -5.29 -32.44 1.82
C PHE A 155 -4.87 -32.11 3.24
N GLY A 156 -5.77 -32.27 4.22
CA GLY A 156 -5.47 -32.00 5.62
C GLY A 156 -5.38 -30.54 5.99
N GLY A 157 -6.08 -29.68 5.25
CA GLY A 157 -6.08 -28.25 5.46
C GLY A 157 -6.57 -27.80 6.83
N GLN A 158 -7.56 -28.50 7.42
CA GLN A 158 -8.02 -28.22 8.78
C GLN A 158 -6.93 -28.47 9.82
N LYS A 159 -6.11 -29.54 9.62
CA LYS A 159 -4.96 -29.83 10.49
C LYS A 159 -3.92 -28.72 10.41
N ASP A 160 -3.60 -28.29 9.19
CA ASP A 160 -2.62 -27.22 8.95
C ASP A 160 -3.13 -25.87 9.50
N LEU A 161 -4.41 -25.55 9.34
CA LEU A 161 -5.05 -24.36 9.95
C LEU A 161 -4.91 -24.37 11.48
N LYS A 162 -5.21 -25.50 12.11
CA LYS A 162 -5.11 -25.66 13.56
C LYS A 162 -3.67 -25.54 14.05
N ALA A 163 -2.71 -26.00 13.25
CA ALA A 163 -1.28 -25.93 13.56
C ALA A 163 -0.63 -24.57 13.18
N GLY A 164 -1.34 -23.68 12.49
CA GLY A 164 -0.78 -22.42 12.00
C GLY A 164 0.27 -22.62 10.90
N ILE A 165 0.05 -23.59 10.00
CA ILE A 165 1.00 -23.99 8.96
C ILE A 165 0.48 -23.62 7.56
N ILE A 166 1.34 -23.06 6.72
CA ILE A 166 1.11 -22.85 5.30
C ILE A 166 1.86 -23.96 4.54
N ARG A 167 1.11 -24.87 3.96
CA ARG A 167 1.59 -26.00 3.17
C ARG A 167 1.02 -25.94 1.77
N ALA A 168 1.85 -26.11 0.75
CA ALA A 168 1.39 -26.26 -0.63
C ALA A 168 0.58 -27.54 -0.83
N VAL A 169 -0.41 -27.51 -1.72
CA VAL A 169 -1.18 -28.70 -2.11
C VAL A 169 -0.33 -29.58 -3.01
N GLY A 170 -0.18 -30.86 -2.66
CA GLY A 170 0.62 -31.79 -3.44
C GLY A 170 2.13 -31.50 -3.38
N GLU A 171 2.79 -31.51 -4.53
CA GLU A 171 4.24 -31.27 -4.60
C GLU A 171 4.52 -29.77 -4.75
N PRO A 172 5.19 -29.13 -3.77
CA PRO A 172 5.37 -27.68 -3.76
C PRO A 172 6.08 -27.11 -5.00
N ALA A 173 7.10 -27.85 -5.49
CA ALA A 173 7.87 -27.41 -6.66
C ALA A 173 7.01 -27.31 -7.92
N GLU A 174 6.07 -28.25 -8.11
CA GLU A 174 5.10 -28.21 -9.21
C GLU A 174 4.17 -27.02 -9.08
N ARG A 175 3.63 -26.77 -7.88
CA ARG A 175 2.72 -25.65 -7.62
C ARG A 175 3.35 -24.29 -7.91
N PHE A 176 4.63 -24.09 -7.56
CA PHE A 176 5.35 -22.84 -7.85
C PHE A 176 5.81 -22.75 -9.32
N ALA A 177 6.03 -23.87 -9.97
CA ALA A 177 6.32 -23.89 -11.40
C ALA A 177 5.10 -23.55 -12.27
N GLU A 178 3.88 -23.86 -11.82
CA GLU A 178 2.63 -23.49 -12.47
C GLU A 178 2.35 -21.98 -12.37
N ASP A 179 2.39 -21.42 -11.17
CA ASP A 179 2.23 -19.98 -10.94
C ASP A 179 3.17 -19.53 -9.81
N ALA A 180 4.26 -18.87 -10.19
CA ALA A 180 5.25 -18.38 -9.24
C ALA A 180 4.70 -17.30 -8.29
N LEU A 181 3.56 -16.64 -8.61
CA LEU A 181 2.92 -15.70 -7.69
C LEU A 181 2.49 -16.37 -6.39
N ARG A 182 2.24 -17.68 -6.38
CA ARG A 182 1.96 -18.47 -5.17
C ARG A 182 3.06 -18.33 -4.12
N ILE A 183 4.30 -18.04 -4.53
CA ILE A 183 5.43 -17.73 -3.63
C ILE A 183 5.13 -16.48 -2.80
N LEU A 184 4.75 -15.38 -3.45
CA LEU A 184 4.39 -14.15 -2.74
C LEU A 184 3.11 -14.31 -1.91
N ARG A 185 2.16 -15.13 -2.39
CA ARG A 185 0.95 -15.47 -1.64
C ARG A 185 1.27 -16.21 -0.35
N ALA A 186 2.25 -17.15 -0.35
CA ALA A 186 2.70 -17.84 0.87
C ALA A 186 3.25 -16.83 1.91
N ILE A 187 4.10 -15.92 1.48
CA ILE A 187 4.68 -14.88 2.33
C ILE A 187 3.59 -13.94 2.86
N ARG A 188 2.67 -13.51 2.00
CA ARG A 188 1.54 -12.69 2.40
C ARG A 188 0.67 -13.37 3.46
N LEU A 189 0.29 -14.62 3.22
CA LEU A 189 -0.54 -15.38 4.17
C LEU A 189 0.19 -15.59 5.50
N SER A 190 1.52 -15.77 5.49
CA SER A 190 2.33 -15.82 6.71
C SER A 190 2.23 -14.50 7.51
N ALA A 191 2.22 -13.35 6.83
CA ALA A 191 2.10 -12.04 7.48
C ALA A 191 0.66 -11.74 7.97
N GLU A 192 -0.36 -12.09 7.15
CA GLU A 192 -1.77 -11.82 7.45
C GLU A 192 -2.32 -12.70 8.58
N LEU A 193 -1.90 -13.98 8.61
CA LEU A 193 -2.41 -14.98 9.56
C LEU A 193 -1.48 -15.23 10.75
N ASP A 194 -0.25 -14.75 10.67
CA ASP A 194 0.86 -15.05 11.58
C ASP A 194 1.23 -16.56 11.61
N PHE A 195 1.11 -17.21 10.45
CA PHE A 195 1.40 -18.62 10.26
C PHE A 195 2.85 -18.85 9.80
N THR A 196 3.33 -20.07 9.99
CA THR A 196 4.66 -20.52 9.54
C THR A 196 4.54 -21.29 8.23
N ILE A 197 5.46 -21.05 7.29
CA ILE A 197 5.55 -21.85 6.07
C ILE A 197 6.20 -23.19 6.39
N GLU A 198 5.60 -24.28 5.94
CA GLU A 198 6.13 -25.63 6.12
C GLU A 198 7.48 -25.78 5.42
N GLU A 199 8.39 -26.57 5.99
CA GLU A 199 9.79 -26.68 5.58
C GLU A 199 9.96 -27.04 4.09
N LYS A 200 9.28 -28.10 3.60
CA LYS A 200 9.35 -28.48 2.17
C LYS A 200 8.81 -27.39 1.25
N THR A 201 7.75 -26.72 1.69
CA THR A 201 7.18 -25.59 0.97
C THR A 201 8.17 -24.43 0.92
N ALA A 202 8.85 -24.11 2.03
CA ALA A 202 9.87 -23.06 2.12
C ALA A 202 11.11 -23.37 1.24
N GLU A 203 11.57 -24.61 1.24
CA GLU A 203 12.66 -25.06 0.37
C GLU A 203 12.31 -24.90 -1.12
N ALA A 204 11.08 -25.31 -1.49
CA ALA A 204 10.60 -25.13 -2.86
C ALA A 204 10.49 -23.64 -3.25
N ILE A 205 10.11 -22.76 -2.31
CA ILE A 205 10.12 -21.31 -2.54
C ILE A 205 11.52 -20.83 -2.89
N LYS A 206 12.54 -21.19 -2.12
CA LYS A 206 13.94 -20.78 -2.37
C LYS A 206 14.40 -21.18 -3.78
N VAL A 207 14.13 -22.41 -4.18
CA VAL A 207 14.53 -22.94 -5.50
C VAL A 207 13.81 -22.23 -6.65
N ASN A 208 12.54 -21.88 -6.45
CA ASN A 208 11.67 -21.35 -7.51
C ASN A 208 11.50 -19.82 -7.48
N ALA A 209 12.10 -19.10 -6.52
CA ALA A 209 11.99 -17.64 -6.39
C ALA A 209 12.30 -16.88 -7.69
N ARG A 210 13.29 -17.36 -8.49
CA ARG A 210 13.66 -16.79 -9.79
C ARG A 210 12.52 -16.74 -10.81
N TYR A 211 11.51 -17.58 -10.68
CA TYR A 211 10.36 -17.58 -11.59
C TYR A 211 9.44 -16.37 -11.40
N LEU A 212 9.62 -15.58 -10.34
CA LEU A 212 8.95 -14.29 -10.18
C LEU A 212 9.30 -13.29 -11.29
N GLU A 213 10.45 -13.44 -11.96
CA GLU A 213 10.81 -12.63 -13.13
C GLU A 213 9.81 -12.77 -14.30
N ASN A 214 9.09 -13.90 -14.35
CA ASN A 214 8.07 -14.16 -15.38
C ASN A 214 6.67 -13.61 -15.00
N ILE A 215 6.50 -13.11 -13.76
CA ILE A 215 5.23 -12.59 -13.28
C ILE A 215 5.11 -11.10 -13.62
N SER A 216 3.93 -10.65 -14.03
CA SER A 216 3.71 -9.24 -14.33
C SER A 216 3.91 -8.37 -13.08
N ALA A 217 4.46 -7.18 -13.29
CA ALA A 217 4.74 -6.23 -12.23
C ALA A 217 3.46 -5.85 -11.44
N GLU A 218 2.32 -5.81 -12.11
CA GLU A 218 1.01 -5.52 -11.49
C GLU A 218 0.63 -6.59 -10.47
N ARG A 219 0.76 -7.88 -10.82
CA ARG A 219 0.45 -8.98 -9.90
C ARG A 219 1.42 -8.99 -8.71
N ILE A 220 2.71 -8.75 -8.94
CA ILE A 220 3.71 -8.60 -7.87
C ILE A 220 3.35 -7.41 -6.97
N ARG A 221 3.02 -6.25 -7.56
CA ARG A 221 2.59 -5.05 -6.82
C ARG A 221 1.42 -5.36 -5.89
N ASP A 222 0.40 -6.06 -6.39
CA ASP A 222 -0.83 -6.32 -5.65
C ASP A 222 -0.57 -7.21 -4.44
N GLU A 223 0.20 -8.30 -4.59
CA GLU A 223 0.61 -9.14 -3.46
C GLU A 223 1.54 -8.38 -2.50
N PHE A 224 2.50 -7.61 -3.02
CA PHE A 224 3.40 -6.78 -2.21
C PHE A 224 2.63 -5.71 -1.42
N SER A 225 1.65 -5.06 -2.04
CA SER A 225 0.79 -4.08 -1.35
C SER A 225 0.02 -4.72 -0.20
N ARG A 226 -0.51 -5.92 -0.39
CA ARG A 226 -1.19 -6.68 0.68
C ARG A 226 -0.23 -7.10 1.79
N ILE A 227 1.03 -7.41 1.48
CA ILE A 227 2.07 -7.64 2.49
C ILE A 227 2.28 -6.38 3.34
N LEU A 228 2.44 -5.21 2.71
CA LEU A 228 2.64 -3.95 3.43
C LEU A 228 1.42 -3.56 4.28
N LEU A 229 0.21 -3.89 3.83
CA LEU A 229 -1.05 -3.63 4.55
C LEU A 229 -1.32 -4.65 5.67
N SER A 230 -0.58 -5.76 5.75
CA SER A 230 -0.73 -6.74 6.82
C SER A 230 -0.35 -6.17 8.19
N ASN A 231 -0.63 -6.92 9.25
CA ASN A 231 -0.24 -6.54 10.62
C ASN A 231 1.26 -6.78 10.90
N ASN A 232 1.90 -7.66 10.14
CA ASN A 232 3.30 -8.08 10.36
C ASN A 232 4.16 -7.93 9.11
N PRO A 233 4.21 -6.74 8.46
CA PRO A 233 4.97 -6.56 7.23
C PRO A 233 6.48 -6.73 7.42
N GLN A 234 7.02 -6.37 8.58
CA GLN A 234 8.44 -6.60 8.93
C GLN A 234 8.78 -8.10 8.86
N LYS A 235 7.98 -8.96 9.49
CA LYS A 235 8.16 -10.41 9.48
C LYS A 235 8.16 -10.96 8.04
N ALA A 236 7.21 -10.48 7.22
CA ALA A 236 7.11 -10.89 5.83
C ALA A 236 8.34 -10.51 5.00
N LEU A 237 8.86 -9.30 5.16
CA LEU A 237 10.04 -8.84 4.41
C LEU A 237 11.31 -9.56 4.85
N ILE A 238 11.48 -9.84 6.15
CA ILE A 238 12.57 -10.67 6.65
C ILE A 238 12.47 -12.09 6.07
N LEU A 239 11.27 -12.67 6.06
CA LEU A 239 11.03 -13.98 5.47
C LEU A 239 11.31 -13.99 3.96
N SER A 240 10.88 -12.93 3.23
CA SER A 240 11.16 -12.76 1.81
C SER A 240 12.67 -12.73 1.52
N HIS A 241 13.43 -12.02 2.35
CA HIS A 241 14.89 -11.99 2.26
C HIS A 241 15.50 -13.38 2.50
N ASN A 242 15.14 -14.04 3.61
CA ASN A 242 15.67 -15.36 3.98
C ASN A 242 15.37 -16.47 2.96
N LEU A 243 14.28 -16.29 2.20
CA LEU A 243 13.88 -17.20 1.13
C LEU A 243 14.42 -16.78 -0.25
N GLY A 244 15.20 -15.70 -0.36
CA GLY A 244 15.74 -15.18 -1.61
C GLY A 244 14.70 -14.56 -2.55
N VAL A 245 13.49 -14.28 -2.05
CA VAL A 245 12.37 -13.74 -2.83
C VAL A 245 12.48 -12.22 -3.00
N LEU A 246 13.01 -11.53 -1.97
CA LEU A 246 13.02 -10.08 -1.94
C LEU A 246 13.88 -9.46 -3.05
N SER A 247 14.94 -10.15 -3.47
CA SER A 247 15.82 -9.74 -4.57
C SER A 247 15.10 -9.59 -5.93
N PHE A 248 13.97 -10.29 -6.12
CA PHE A 248 13.12 -10.20 -7.32
C PHE A 248 12.01 -9.15 -7.19
N VAL A 249 11.68 -8.71 -5.98
CA VAL A 249 10.60 -7.74 -5.71
C VAL A 249 11.16 -6.34 -5.42
N LEU A 250 12.07 -6.23 -4.46
CA LEU A 250 12.64 -4.97 -3.98
C LEU A 250 14.13 -5.11 -3.63
N PRO A 251 15.01 -5.38 -4.62
CA PRO A 251 16.45 -5.55 -4.40
C PRO A 251 17.12 -4.30 -3.82
N GLU A 252 16.53 -3.13 -4.02
CA GLU A 252 17.05 -1.87 -3.49
C GLU A 252 17.06 -1.84 -1.97
N LEU A 253 16.09 -2.48 -1.32
CA LEU A 253 15.98 -2.55 0.12
C LEU A 253 17.09 -3.43 0.73
N GLU A 254 17.43 -4.56 0.10
CA GLU A 254 18.47 -5.48 0.57
C GLU A 254 19.87 -4.83 0.57
N LYS A 255 20.10 -3.84 -0.30
CA LYS A 255 21.35 -3.06 -0.29
C LYS A 255 21.55 -2.24 0.99
N GLY A 256 20.51 -2.09 1.80
CA GLY A 256 20.55 -1.43 3.11
C GLY A 256 21.11 -2.31 4.23
N ILE A 257 21.24 -3.63 4.01
CA ILE A 257 21.74 -4.57 5.00
C ILE A 257 23.21 -4.24 5.32
N GLY A 258 23.52 -4.07 6.61
CA GLY A 258 24.84 -3.72 7.09
C GLY A 258 25.28 -2.28 6.78
N VAL A 259 24.44 -1.45 6.18
CA VAL A 259 24.73 -0.03 5.95
C VAL A 259 24.53 0.75 7.25
N LYS A 260 25.60 0.86 8.05
CA LYS A 260 25.61 1.61 9.31
C LYS A 260 25.25 3.07 9.07
N GLN A 261 24.42 3.61 9.94
CA GLN A 261 24.01 4.99 9.94
C GLN A 261 24.88 5.84 10.92
N ASN A 262 24.53 7.10 11.16
CA ASN A 262 25.22 7.94 12.13
C ASN A 262 24.87 7.56 13.57
N SER A 263 25.60 8.13 14.53
CA SER A 263 25.46 7.87 15.97
C SER A 263 24.05 8.10 16.54
N ALA A 264 23.19 8.85 15.83
CA ALA A 264 21.80 9.07 16.22
C ALA A 264 20.87 7.87 15.94
N HIS A 265 21.34 6.85 15.21
CA HIS A 265 20.58 5.67 14.80
C HIS A 265 21.16 4.40 15.42
N THR A 266 20.30 3.59 16.02
CA THR A 266 20.69 2.31 16.62
C THR A 266 20.88 1.21 15.57
N TYR A 267 20.15 1.28 14.46
CA TYR A 267 20.03 0.23 13.46
C TYR A 267 20.69 0.63 12.13
N ASP A 268 21.02 -0.36 11.28
CA ASP A 268 21.37 -0.11 9.88
C ASP A 268 20.16 0.37 9.06
N VAL A 269 20.37 0.70 7.80
CA VAL A 269 19.30 1.23 6.94
C VAL A 269 18.17 0.20 6.72
N TRP A 270 18.53 -1.08 6.61
CA TRP A 270 17.59 -2.18 6.46
C TRP A 270 16.65 -2.31 7.68
N GLU A 271 17.23 -2.53 8.84
CA GLU A 271 16.46 -2.76 10.05
C GLU A 271 15.63 -1.53 10.44
N HIS A 272 16.20 -0.33 10.26
CA HIS A 272 15.49 0.93 10.46
C HIS A 272 14.24 1.03 9.58
N SER A 273 14.37 0.77 8.27
CA SER A 273 13.24 0.80 7.32
C SER A 273 12.14 -0.19 7.70
N LEU A 274 12.53 -1.41 8.09
CA LEU A 274 11.56 -2.44 8.51
C LEU A 274 10.83 -2.08 9.82
N ARG A 275 11.54 -1.53 10.79
CA ARG A 275 10.96 -1.08 12.08
C ARG A 275 10.02 0.11 11.88
N THR A 276 10.40 1.05 11.00
CA THR A 276 9.57 2.20 10.61
C THR A 276 8.27 1.71 9.98
N LEU A 277 8.34 0.78 9.02
CA LEU A 277 7.16 0.15 8.41
C LEU A 277 6.31 -0.60 9.44
N GLN A 278 6.92 -1.40 10.31
CA GLN A 278 6.18 -2.17 11.33
C GLN A 278 5.44 -1.25 12.30
N HIS A 279 6.04 -0.11 12.65
CA HIS A 279 5.35 0.87 13.48
C HIS A 279 4.16 1.51 12.74
N ALA A 280 4.34 1.87 11.47
CA ALA A 280 3.26 2.38 10.64
C ALA A 280 2.10 1.37 10.52
N ALA A 281 2.42 0.07 10.44
CA ALA A 281 1.42 -1.01 10.44
C ALA A 281 0.67 -1.10 11.78
N LYS A 282 1.37 -1.05 12.92
CA LYS A 282 0.77 -1.06 14.26
C LYS A 282 -0.17 0.13 14.51
N ARG A 283 0.12 1.26 13.88
CA ARG A 283 -0.71 2.47 13.95
C ARG A 283 -1.85 2.49 12.94
N ASN A 284 -1.98 1.46 12.12
CA ASN A 284 -2.94 1.38 11.01
C ASN A 284 -2.88 2.59 10.05
N PHE A 285 -1.67 3.13 9.84
CA PHE A 285 -1.47 4.21 8.88
C PHE A 285 -1.79 3.75 7.46
N VAL A 286 -2.20 4.68 6.62
CA VAL A 286 -2.60 4.42 5.24
C VAL A 286 -1.44 3.85 4.41
N PHE A 287 -1.77 3.28 3.26
CA PHE A 287 -0.82 2.57 2.41
C PHE A 287 0.38 3.44 2.00
N GLU A 288 0.13 4.69 1.61
CA GLU A 288 1.16 5.64 1.16
C GLU A 288 2.18 5.92 2.28
N VAL A 289 1.72 6.01 3.52
CA VAL A 289 2.60 6.19 4.69
C VAL A 289 3.44 4.93 4.93
N ARG A 290 2.84 3.73 4.86
CA ARG A 290 3.57 2.46 5.04
C ARG A 290 4.61 2.26 3.94
N LEU A 291 4.27 2.54 2.70
CA LEU A 291 5.18 2.44 1.57
C LEU A 291 6.31 3.48 1.68
N THR A 292 5.99 4.71 2.09
CA THR A 292 6.99 5.74 2.37
C THR A 292 7.90 5.31 3.53
N ALA A 293 7.35 4.79 4.62
CA ALA A 293 8.13 4.31 5.77
C ALA A 293 9.18 3.27 5.37
N LEU A 294 8.87 2.42 4.38
CA LEU A 294 9.82 1.45 3.84
C LEU A 294 10.90 2.08 2.96
N LEU A 295 10.55 3.11 2.17
CA LEU A 295 11.41 3.62 1.09
C LEU A 295 12.19 4.90 1.45
N HIS A 296 11.79 5.65 2.52
CA HIS A 296 12.25 7.01 2.77
C HIS A 296 13.78 7.15 2.86
N ASP A 297 14.44 6.17 3.42
CA ASP A 297 15.87 6.19 3.73
C ASP A 297 16.74 5.42 2.73
N LEU A 298 16.19 4.86 1.65
CA LEU A 298 16.97 4.16 0.62
C LEU A 298 18.03 5.06 -0.05
N GLY A 299 17.79 6.37 -0.05
CA GLY A 299 18.76 7.35 -0.52
C GLY A 299 20.04 7.42 0.32
N LYS A 300 20.02 6.97 1.57
CA LYS A 300 21.20 6.92 2.45
C LYS A 300 22.29 5.97 1.91
N ILE A 301 21.89 4.90 1.23
CA ILE A 301 22.81 3.90 0.68
C ILE A 301 23.85 4.54 -0.25
N PRO A 302 23.47 5.22 -1.35
CA PRO A 302 24.42 5.84 -2.27
C PRO A 302 25.01 7.18 -1.76
N THR A 303 24.38 7.84 -0.79
CA THR A 303 24.85 9.15 -0.29
C THR A 303 25.72 9.07 0.96
N ARG A 304 25.93 7.88 1.50
CA ARG A 304 26.75 7.64 2.68
C ARG A 304 28.19 8.11 2.46
N ARG A 305 28.66 9.00 3.32
CA ARG A 305 30.06 9.51 3.32
C ARG A 305 30.55 9.62 4.75
N TRP A 306 31.80 9.22 4.99
CA TRP A 306 32.45 9.47 6.25
C TRP A 306 32.87 10.93 6.35
N SER A 307 32.60 11.58 7.46
CA SER A 307 33.03 12.94 7.74
C SER A 307 34.14 12.92 8.83
N GLU A 308 35.34 13.28 8.45
CA GLU A 308 36.46 13.38 9.39
C GLU A 308 36.24 14.47 10.46
N GLU A 309 35.56 15.55 10.08
CA GLU A 309 35.20 16.65 10.99
C GLU A 309 34.22 16.17 12.07
N LYS A 310 33.17 15.42 11.67
CA LYS A 310 32.12 14.91 12.59
C LYS A 310 32.49 13.60 13.25
N LYS A 311 33.53 12.92 12.78
CA LYS A 311 33.88 11.55 13.13
C LYS A 311 32.65 10.60 13.06
N ASP A 312 31.81 10.81 12.04
CA ASP A 312 30.56 10.08 11.87
C ASP A 312 30.14 10.02 10.41
N TRP A 313 29.15 9.15 10.10
CA TRP A 313 28.58 9.04 8.78
C TRP A 313 27.61 10.18 8.49
N THR A 314 27.64 10.69 7.27
CA THR A 314 26.75 11.73 6.75
C THR A 314 26.00 11.24 5.51
N PHE A 315 24.80 11.78 5.26
CA PHE A 315 23.89 11.34 4.20
C PHE A 315 23.26 12.55 3.49
N TYR A 316 24.05 13.56 3.16
CA TYR A 316 23.53 14.77 2.54
C TYR A 316 22.80 14.49 1.21
N GLY A 317 21.58 15.04 1.09
CA GLY A 317 20.74 14.89 -0.10
C GLY A 317 20.10 13.51 -0.27
N HIS A 318 20.11 12.65 0.78
CA HIS A 318 19.48 11.33 0.70
C HIS A 318 17.97 11.41 0.43
N ASP A 319 17.30 12.47 0.84
CA ASP A 319 15.89 12.75 0.56
C ASP A 319 15.64 12.95 -0.95
N VAL A 320 16.51 13.72 -1.64
CA VAL A 320 16.44 13.93 -3.10
C VAL A 320 16.76 12.65 -3.86
N ILE A 321 17.84 11.96 -3.46
CA ILE A 321 18.24 10.70 -4.12
C ILE A 321 17.24 9.60 -3.80
N GLY A 322 16.72 9.53 -2.56
CA GLY A 322 15.67 8.61 -2.14
C GLY A 322 14.40 8.77 -2.96
N ALA A 323 13.95 10.01 -3.20
CA ALA A 323 12.81 10.29 -4.08
C ALA A 323 13.04 9.77 -5.51
N LYS A 324 14.24 9.91 -6.08
CA LYS A 324 14.57 9.35 -7.40
C LYS A 324 14.58 7.82 -7.41
N ILE A 325 15.07 7.18 -6.34
CA ILE A 325 15.05 5.72 -6.19
C ILE A 325 13.61 5.25 -6.07
N ALA A 326 12.80 5.87 -5.21
CA ALA A 326 11.38 5.56 -5.07
C ALA A 326 10.62 5.68 -6.39
N THR A 327 10.87 6.74 -7.18
CA THR A 327 10.27 6.91 -8.52
C THR A 327 10.54 5.69 -9.41
N LYS A 328 11.79 5.19 -9.45
CA LYS A 328 12.15 4.03 -10.27
C LYS A 328 11.48 2.74 -9.78
N ILE A 329 11.42 2.53 -8.45
CA ILE A 329 10.77 1.36 -7.84
C ILE A 329 9.28 1.37 -8.18
N LEU A 330 8.60 2.49 -7.94
CA LEU A 330 7.15 2.61 -8.13
C LEU A 330 6.76 2.48 -9.62
N ALA A 331 7.57 3.03 -10.52
CA ALA A 331 7.38 2.85 -11.97
C ALA A 331 7.59 1.39 -12.40
N ARG A 332 8.63 0.71 -11.89
CA ARG A 332 8.90 -0.71 -12.15
C ARG A 332 7.77 -1.61 -11.67
N LEU A 333 7.22 -1.32 -10.50
CA LEU A 333 6.10 -2.06 -9.91
C LEU A 333 4.73 -1.58 -10.42
N LYS A 334 4.68 -0.64 -11.39
CA LYS A 334 3.43 -0.18 -12.01
C LYS A 334 2.40 0.38 -11.02
N PHE A 335 2.86 1.13 -10.01
CA PHE A 335 1.93 1.87 -9.16
C PHE A 335 1.23 2.98 -9.92
N SER A 336 0.01 3.34 -9.48
CA SER A 336 -0.74 4.45 -10.07
C SER A 336 0.01 5.77 -9.91
N LYS A 337 -0.25 6.72 -10.80
CA LYS A 337 0.36 8.05 -10.74
C LYS A 337 0.10 8.73 -9.40
N LYS A 338 -1.13 8.64 -8.88
CA LYS A 338 -1.50 9.24 -7.59
C LYS A 338 -0.63 8.72 -6.46
N ILE A 339 -0.57 7.40 -6.26
CA ILE A 339 0.26 6.78 -5.20
C ILE A 339 1.73 7.16 -5.39
N THR A 340 2.20 7.15 -6.64
CA THR A 340 3.59 7.50 -6.98
C THR A 340 3.91 8.94 -6.59
N ASP A 341 3.08 9.90 -6.97
CA ASP A 341 3.27 11.31 -6.68
C ASP A 341 3.23 11.58 -5.16
N ASP A 342 2.30 10.97 -4.44
CA ASP A 342 2.17 11.13 -2.99
C ASP A 342 3.38 10.55 -2.25
N VAL A 343 3.79 9.33 -2.56
CA VAL A 343 4.95 8.68 -1.93
C VAL A 343 6.25 9.44 -2.22
N ILE A 344 6.45 9.91 -3.48
CA ILE A 344 7.64 10.70 -3.84
C ILE A 344 7.70 11.99 -3.04
N LYS A 345 6.57 12.71 -2.89
CA LYS A 345 6.50 13.91 -2.05
C LYS A 345 6.85 13.60 -0.60
N LEU A 346 6.28 12.55 -0.02
CA LEU A 346 6.55 12.15 1.35
C LEU A 346 8.01 11.75 1.55
N VAL A 347 8.61 10.97 0.64
CA VAL A 347 10.04 10.63 0.68
C VAL A 347 10.91 11.88 0.52
N ARG A 348 10.58 12.80 -0.39
CA ARG A 348 11.34 14.03 -0.64
C ARG A 348 11.36 14.97 0.56
N TRP A 349 10.26 15.01 1.33
CA TRP A 349 10.06 15.98 2.40
C TRP A 349 10.11 15.37 3.81
N HIS A 350 10.43 14.07 3.97
CA HIS A 350 10.49 13.42 5.28
C HIS A 350 11.51 14.06 6.23
N MET A 351 12.58 14.66 5.69
CA MET A 351 13.61 15.39 6.41
C MET A 351 13.25 16.87 6.54
N PHE A 352 12.21 17.18 7.29
CA PHE A 352 11.89 18.56 7.59
C PHE A 352 12.40 18.98 8.98
N PHE A 353 12.73 20.26 9.07
CA PHE A 353 13.18 20.84 10.33
C PHE A 353 11.98 21.05 11.25
N SER A 354 12.04 20.53 12.47
CA SER A 354 10.93 20.58 13.45
C SER A 354 11.30 21.28 14.76
N ASP A 355 12.34 22.11 14.76
CA ASP A 355 12.67 22.93 15.94
C ASP A 355 11.74 24.14 15.99
N THR A 356 10.69 24.01 16.78
CA THR A 356 9.59 24.97 16.88
C THR A 356 9.96 26.26 17.60
N GLU A 357 11.19 26.43 18.10
CA GLU A 357 11.67 27.70 18.64
C GLU A 357 12.29 28.59 17.56
N VAL A 358 12.61 28.01 16.42
CA VAL A 358 13.30 28.66 15.32
C VAL A 358 12.45 28.73 14.07
N ILE A 359 11.55 27.76 13.86
CA ILE A 359 10.72 27.69 12.66
C ILE A 359 9.54 28.67 12.72
N THR A 360 9.28 29.34 11.61
CA THR A 360 8.17 30.29 11.47
C THR A 360 6.93 29.64 10.90
N LEU A 361 5.74 30.22 11.13
CA LEU A 361 4.50 29.78 10.46
C LEU A 361 4.60 29.88 8.94
N SER A 362 5.31 30.87 8.41
CA SER A 362 5.57 31.01 6.99
C SER A 362 6.33 29.78 6.42
N SER A 363 7.32 29.28 7.14
CA SER A 363 8.03 28.03 6.77
C SER A 363 7.09 26.82 6.80
N VAL A 364 6.19 26.75 7.78
CA VAL A 364 5.18 25.67 7.86
C VAL A 364 4.19 25.75 6.70
N ARG A 365 3.69 26.95 6.36
CA ARG A 365 2.82 27.15 5.18
C ARG A 365 3.49 26.68 3.88
N ARG A 366 4.77 27.01 3.69
CA ARG A 366 5.53 26.52 2.53
C ARG A 366 5.70 25.00 2.52
N MET A 367 5.92 24.39 3.69
CA MET A 367 5.96 22.92 3.80
C MET A 367 4.63 22.31 3.37
N ILE A 368 3.51 22.83 3.86
CA ILE A 368 2.17 22.36 3.47
C ILE A 368 1.96 22.53 1.96
N ASN A 369 2.37 23.68 1.38
CA ASN A 369 2.26 23.91 -0.06
C ASN A 369 3.11 22.91 -0.88
N ASN A 370 4.32 22.59 -0.44
CA ASN A 370 5.25 21.70 -1.17
C ASN A 370 4.80 20.23 -1.12
N VAL A 371 4.28 19.78 0.03
CA VAL A 371 3.84 18.40 0.25
C VAL A 371 2.43 18.19 -0.30
N GLY A 372 1.61 19.22 -0.22
CA GLY A 372 0.17 19.24 -0.46
C GLY A 372 -0.60 19.18 0.86
N PRO A 373 -1.68 19.97 0.99
CA PRO A 373 -2.52 19.99 2.19
C PRO A 373 -3.12 18.62 2.51
N GLU A 374 -3.36 17.79 1.49
CA GLU A 374 -3.85 16.43 1.63
C GLU A 374 -2.82 15.46 2.24
N ASN A 375 -1.52 15.75 2.07
CA ASN A 375 -0.42 14.87 2.44
C ASN A 375 0.32 15.31 3.72
N ILE A 376 0.07 16.49 4.25
CA ILE A 376 0.86 17.02 5.38
C ILE A 376 0.72 16.16 6.63
N TRP A 377 -0.46 15.61 6.91
CA TRP A 377 -0.67 14.72 8.05
C TRP A 377 -0.02 13.35 7.82
N HIS A 378 -0.02 12.84 6.59
CA HIS A 378 0.74 11.65 6.22
C HIS A 378 2.25 11.86 6.45
N LEU A 379 2.77 13.06 6.18
CA LEU A 379 4.17 13.39 6.49
C LEU A 379 4.44 13.37 8.00
N MET A 380 3.50 13.84 8.83
CA MET A 380 3.61 13.74 10.30
C MET A 380 3.60 12.28 10.76
N ASP A 381 2.78 11.42 10.15
CA ASP A 381 2.73 9.99 10.42
C ASP A 381 4.04 9.30 10.02
N VAL A 382 4.61 9.62 8.86
CA VAL A 382 5.93 9.13 8.45
C VAL A 382 6.99 9.53 9.48
N ARG A 383 6.99 10.79 9.93
CA ARG A 383 7.95 11.28 10.92
C ARG A 383 7.81 10.58 12.27
N ALA A 384 6.59 10.31 12.71
CA ALA A 384 6.31 9.55 13.93
C ALA A 384 6.85 8.11 13.82
N ALA A 385 6.61 7.44 12.69
CA ALA A 385 7.09 6.10 12.43
C ALA A 385 8.62 6.02 12.34
N ASP A 386 9.27 6.94 11.62
CA ASP A 386 10.72 7.07 11.50
C ASP A 386 11.41 7.18 12.87
N ARG A 387 10.87 7.99 13.78
CA ARG A 387 11.42 8.13 15.13
C ARG A 387 11.46 6.80 15.89
N ILE A 388 10.40 6.01 15.81
CA ILE A 388 10.37 4.69 16.45
C ILE A 388 11.33 3.72 15.74
N GLY A 389 11.38 3.78 14.40
CA GLY A 389 12.35 3.04 13.60
C GLY A 389 13.80 3.33 13.97
N THR A 390 14.12 4.55 14.38
CA THR A 390 15.44 4.97 14.86
C THR A 390 15.79 4.35 16.23
N GLY A 391 14.82 3.77 16.97
CA GLY A 391 14.99 3.23 18.32
C GLY A 391 14.64 4.22 19.43
N ARG A 392 14.04 5.36 19.12
CA ARG A 392 13.63 6.37 20.10
C ARG A 392 12.31 5.95 20.80
N PRO A 393 12.16 6.19 22.12
CA PRO A 393 11.03 5.64 22.88
C PRO A 393 9.71 6.38 22.67
N LYS A 394 9.72 7.62 22.17
CA LYS A 394 8.53 8.46 22.03
C LYS A 394 8.24 8.74 20.56
N GLU A 395 7.05 8.34 20.09
CA GLU A 395 6.54 8.62 18.76
C GLU A 395 6.39 10.12 18.51
N SER A 396 5.68 10.82 19.40
CA SER A 396 5.39 12.25 19.28
C SER A 396 5.95 13.03 20.49
N PRO A 397 7.24 13.41 20.48
CA PRO A 397 7.81 14.26 21.51
C PRO A 397 7.24 15.68 21.45
N TYR A 398 7.48 16.49 22.47
CA TYR A 398 6.95 17.86 22.59
C TYR A 398 7.17 18.69 21.30
N ARG A 399 8.38 18.70 20.74
CA ARG A 399 8.71 19.46 19.52
C ARG A 399 7.84 19.03 18.32
N LEU A 400 7.60 17.74 18.15
CA LEU A 400 6.75 17.26 17.04
C LEU A 400 5.29 17.65 17.28
N ARG A 401 4.78 17.53 18.51
CA ARG A 401 3.40 17.98 18.81
C ARG A 401 3.21 19.48 18.61
N LYS A 402 4.22 20.29 19.01
CA LYS A 402 4.18 21.74 18.78
C LYS A 402 4.21 22.04 17.27
N TYR A 403 5.01 21.30 16.49
CA TYR A 403 5.02 21.44 15.03
C TYR A 403 3.66 21.05 14.42
N GLN A 404 3.02 19.98 14.89
CA GLN A 404 1.66 19.60 14.47
C GLN A 404 0.64 20.70 14.78
N ALA A 405 0.71 21.33 15.94
CA ALA A 405 -0.14 22.47 16.26
C ALA A 405 0.11 23.65 15.29
N MET A 406 1.37 23.94 14.94
CA MET A 406 1.70 24.96 13.94
C MET A 406 1.18 24.59 12.53
N VAL A 407 1.19 23.31 12.15
CA VAL A 407 0.58 22.82 10.91
C VAL A 407 -0.92 23.07 10.91
N GLU A 408 -1.60 22.77 12.02
CA GLU A 408 -3.04 23.01 12.14
C GLU A 408 -3.38 24.51 12.06
N GLU A 409 -2.59 25.36 12.73
CA GLU A 409 -2.72 26.81 12.66
C GLU A 409 -2.50 27.32 11.22
N ALA A 410 -1.39 26.94 10.59
CA ALA A 410 -1.01 27.36 9.26
C ALA A 410 -1.99 26.86 8.16
N SER A 411 -2.67 25.75 8.40
CA SER A 411 -3.65 25.20 7.45
C SER A 411 -4.93 26.04 7.33
N ARG A 412 -5.13 26.98 8.24
CA ARG A 412 -6.24 27.95 8.17
C ARG A 412 -5.96 29.11 7.23
N ASP A 413 -4.70 29.32 6.88
CA ASP A 413 -4.23 30.39 6.01
C ASP A 413 -4.29 29.98 4.51
N PRO A 414 -4.24 30.94 3.58
CA PRO A 414 -4.07 30.65 2.16
C PRO A 414 -2.70 29.98 1.89
N ILE A 415 -2.72 28.73 1.47
CA ILE A 415 -1.51 27.91 1.28
C ILE A 415 -1.33 27.42 -0.17
N SER A 416 -2.19 27.81 -1.08
CA SER A 416 -2.11 27.41 -2.50
C SER A 416 -2.58 28.50 -3.42
N VAL A 417 -2.16 28.45 -4.70
CA VAL A 417 -2.59 29.38 -5.76
C VAL A 417 -4.13 29.47 -5.85
N ASN A 418 -4.81 28.34 -5.64
CA ASN A 418 -6.27 28.29 -5.70
C ASN A 418 -6.96 29.05 -4.55
N MET A 419 -6.25 29.36 -3.48
CA MET A 419 -6.77 30.11 -2.32
C MET A 419 -6.47 31.61 -2.42
N LEU A 420 -5.71 32.05 -3.42
CA LEU A 420 -5.54 33.49 -3.69
C LEU A 420 -6.86 34.14 -4.09
N LYS A 421 -7.15 35.33 -3.57
CA LYS A 421 -8.32 36.14 -3.92
C LYS A 421 -8.25 36.74 -5.32
N ILE A 422 -7.22 36.42 -6.10
CA ILE A 422 -7.08 36.75 -7.52
C ILE A 422 -6.89 35.50 -8.34
N LYS A 423 -7.45 35.48 -9.55
CA LYS A 423 -7.34 34.34 -10.49
C LYS A 423 -6.68 34.79 -11.80
N GLY A 424 -6.21 33.82 -12.59
CA GLY A 424 -5.55 34.09 -13.85
C GLY A 424 -6.36 34.96 -14.81
N GLY A 425 -7.69 34.75 -14.88
CA GLY A 425 -8.59 35.61 -15.68
C GLY A 425 -8.55 37.07 -15.27
N LYS A 426 -8.55 37.37 -13.96
CA LYS A 426 -8.46 38.74 -13.47
C LYS A 426 -7.08 39.35 -13.72
N ILE A 427 -6.02 38.57 -13.68
CA ILE A 427 -4.67 39.02 -14.04
C ILE A 427 -4.64 39.45 -15.52
N MET A 428 -5.20 38.64 -16.42
CA MET A 428 -5.30 38.98 -17.85
C MET A 428 -6.07 40.27 -18.08
N GLU A 429 -7.19 40.47 -17.39
CA GLU A 429 -7.99 41.67 -17.45
C GLU A 429 -7.20 42.94 -17.00
N ILE A 430 -6.46 42.85 -15.91
CA ILE A 430 -5.70 43.98 -15.34
C ILE A 430 -4.47 44.33 -16.18
N THR A 431 -3.85 43.33 -16.84
CA THR A 431 -2.52 43.48 -17.45
C THR A 431 -2.54 43.43 -18.99
N ASN A 432 -3.67 43.08 -19.59
CA ASN A 432 -3.82 42.79 -21.03
C ASN A 432 -2.83 41.69 -21.54
N LEU A 433 -2.40 40.80 -20.66
CA LEU A 433 -1.54 39.68 -21.04
C LEU A 433 -2.37 38.55 -21.69
N GLU A 434 -1.84 37.98 -22.75
CA GLU A 434 -2.38 36.74 -23.35
C GLU A 434 -2.22 35.53 -22.43
N PRO A 435 -3.10 34.50 -22.57
CA PRO A 435 -2.96 33.26 -21.84
C PRO A 435 -1.58 32.65 -22.05
N GLY A 436 -0.81 32.45 -20.99
CA GLY A 436 0.54 31.92 -21.11
C GLY A 436 1.26 31.69 -19.77
N PRO A 437 2.48 31.17 -19.81
CA PRO A 437 3.26 30.82 -18.61
C PRO A 437 3.50 32.00 -17.66
N LYS A 438 3.54 33.24 -18.19
CA LYS A 438 3.77 34.45 -17.38
C LYS A 438 2.71 34.65 -16.30
N ILE A 439 1.45 34.32 -16.59
CA ILE A 439 0.35 34.39 -15.62
C ILE A 439 0.61 33.42 -14.46
N GLY A 440 1.09 32.21 -14.77
CA GLY A 440 1.48 31.23 -13.76
C GLY A 440 2.63 31.72 -12.88
N PHE A 441 3.65 32.38 -13.46
CA PHE A 441 4.76 32.95 -12.69
C PHE A 441 4.31 34.08 -11.77
N ILE A 442 3.39 34.96 -12.22
CA ILE A 442 2.81 36.00 -11.39
C ILE A 442 2.01 35.40 -10.23
N LEU A 443 1.15 34.40 -10.49
CA LEU A 443 0.39 33.71 -9.43
C LEU A 443 1.31 33.05 -8.40
N HIS A 444 2.39 32.44 -8.81
CA HIS A 444 3.38 31.87 -7.89
C HIS A 444 4.14 32.91 -7.07
N ALA A 445 4.51 34.05 -7.69
CA ALA A 445 5.12 35.16 -6.96
C ALA A 445 4.20 35.75 -5.90
N LEU A 446 2.92 35.95 -6.25
CA LEU A 446 1.91 36.40 -5.28
C LEU A 446 1.69 35.40 -4.16
N LEU A 447 1.68 34.12 -4.49
CA LEU A 447 1.53 33.07 -3.46
C LEU A 447 2.70 33.10 -2.47
N GLU A 448 3.94 33.28 -2.92
CA GLU A 448 5.09 33.38 -2.02
C GLU A 448 4.97 34.56 -1.04
N GLU A 449 4.47 35.70 -1.50
CA GLU A 449 4.20 36.85 -0.64
C GLU A 449 3.09 36.57 0.38
N VAL A 450 2.04 35.87 -0.02
CA VAL A 450 0.92 35.48 0.86
C VAL A 450 1.34 34.35 1.85
N LEU A 451 2.19 33.44 1.43
CA LEU A 451 2.75 32.42 2.34
C LEU A 451 3.63 33.03 3.44
N GLU A 452 4.31 34.15 3.11
CA GLU A 452 5.05 34.92 4.11
C GLU A 452 4.11 35.65 5.06
N GLU A 453 3.15 36.40 4.50
CA GLU A 453 2.21 37.23 5.26
C GLU A 453 0.77 37.06 4.74
N PRO A 454 -0.06 36.21 5.36
CA PRO A 454 -1.42 35.88 4.89
C PRO A 454 -2.37 37.08 4.73
N LYS A 455 -2.11 38.18 5.47
CA LYS A 455 -2.92 39.42 5.36
C LYS A 455 -2.82 40.07 3.98
N PHE A 456 -1.81 39.76 3.19
CA PHE A 456 -1.68 40.25 1.81
C PHE A 456 -2.66 39.58 0.83
N ASN A 457 -3.38 38.53 1.24
CA ASN A 457 -4.42 37.93 0.40
C ASN A 457 -5.70 38.75 0.37
N THR A 458 -5.61 40.01 -0.08
CA THR A 458 -6.72 40.90 -0.34
C THR A 458 -6.77 41.32 -1.80
N ALA A 459 -7.96 41.57 -2.35
CA ALA A 459 -8.09 41.93 -3.77
C ALA A 459 -7.25 43.17 -4.08
N ASP A 460 -7.35 44.23 -3.26
CA ASP A 460 -6.64 45.49 -3.47
C ASP A 460 -5.12 45.34 -3.49
N TYR A 461 -4.57 44.59 -2.53
CA TYR A 461 -3.13 44.35 -2.49
C TYR A 461 -2.67 43.52 -3.72
N LEU A 462 -3.38 42.46 -4.02
CA LEU A 462 -3.00 41.54 -5.11
C LEU A 462 -3.12 42.20 -6.48
N GLU A 463 -4.17 43.03 -6.71
CA GLU A 463 -4.32 43.78 -7.98
C GLU A 463 -3.21 44.81 -8.16
N LYS A 464 -2.86 45.55 -7.11
CA LYS A 464 -1.73 46.49 -7.14
C LYS A 464 -0.43 45.73 -7.48
N ARG A 465 -0.21 44.62 -6.80
CA ARG A 465 1.03 43.82 -6.95
C ARG A 465 1.15 43.19 -8.33
N VAL A 466 0.03 42.72 -8.89
CA VAL A 466 -0.04 42.21 -10.28
C VAL A 466 0.47 43.25 -11.29
N ARG A 467 0.06 44.53 -11.16
CA ARG A 467 0.54 45.60 -12.08
C ARG A 467 2.04 45.83 -12.00
N GLU A 468 2.63 45.63 -10.84
CA GLU A 468 4.08 45.72 -10.64
C GLU A 468 4.80 44.48 -11.24
N LEU A 469 4.33 43.30 -10.91
CA LEU A 469 4.92 42.03 -11.37
C LEU A 469 4.82 41.84 -12.90
N ALA A 470 3.74 42.33 -13.53
CA ALA A 470 3.55 42.25 -14.97
C ALA A 470 4.63 42.99 -15.78
N LYS A 471 5.28 44.00 -15.18
CA LYS A 471 6.37 44.77 -15.82
C LYS A 471 7.69 43.99 -15.85
N LEU A 472 7.83 42.91 -15.06
CA LEU A 472 9.03 42.10 -14.99
C LEU A 472 9.11 41.11 -16.15
N SER A 473 10.33 40.77 -16.54
CA SER A 473 10.58 39.68 -17.49
C SER A 473 10.28 38.32 -16.86
N ASP A 474 10.06 37.28 -17.67
CA ASP A 474 9.84 35.91 -17.19
C ASP A 474 10.99 35.38 -16.35
N SER A 475 12.23 35.80 -16.67
CA SER A 475 13.42 35.43 -15.90
C SER A 475 13.45 36.08 -14.51
N GLU A 476 13.00 37.33 -14.40
CA GLU A 476 12.89 38.05 -13.14
C GLU A 476 11.77 37.51 -12.29
N LEU A 477 10.59 37.23 -12.87
CA LEU A 477 9.47 36.61 -12.17
C LEU A 477 9.84 35.22 -11.62
N LYS A 478 10.55 34.39 -12.40
CA LYS A 478 11.09 33.12 -11.90
C LYS A 478 12.07 33.33 -10.76
N LYS A 479 12.92 34.37 -10.80
CA LYS A 479 13.84 34.70 -9.71
C LYS A 479 13.10 35.19 -8.47
N VAL A 480 12.02 35.96 -8.59
CA VAL A 480 11.19 36.36 -7.45
C VAL A 480 10.60 35.13 -6.74
N GLY A 481 10.02 34.19 -7.51
CA GLY A 481 9.53 32.94 -6.97
C GLY A 481 10.65 32.00 -6.46
N GLN A 482 11.83 32.04 -7.08
CA GLN A 482 13.00 31.23 -6.69
C GLN A 482 13.77 31.89 -5.52
N SER A 483 13.87 33.23 -5.47
CA SER A 483 14.61 33.93 -4.41
C SER A 483 13.93 33.79 -3.04
N ALA A 484 12.62 33.61 -3.01
CA ALA A 484 11.92 33.26 -1.78
C ALA A 484 12.30 31.84 -1.33
N LYS A 485 12.48 30.87 -2.27
CA LYS A 485 13.01 29.53 -1.98
C LYS A 485 14.50 29.59 -1.55
N ASP A 486 15.32 30.37 -2.25
CA ASP A 486 16.76 30.48 -2.00
C ASP A 486 17.07 31.25 -0.73
N LYS A 487 16.29 32.29 -0.40
CA LYS A 487 16.37 32.97 0.91
C LYS A 487 16.11 32.00 2.06
N LYS A 488 15.13 31.13 1.89
CA LYS A 488 14.78 30.12 2.86
C LYS A 488 15.91 29.10 3.04
N THR A 489 16.46 28.57 1.95
CA THR A 489 17.59 27.64 2.04
C THR A 489 18.79 28.29 2.75
N LYS A 490 19.06 29.55 2.46
CA LYS A 490 20.12 30.33 3.15
C LYS A 490 19.77 30.67 4.59
N GLU A 491 18.51 30.97 4.91
CA GLU A 491 18.09 31.18 6.31
C GLU A 491 18.10 29.88 7.10
N GLU A 492 17.63 28.79 6.52
CA GLU A 492 17.74 27.45 7.13
C GLU A 492 19.21 27.05 7.33
N GLU A 493 20.08 27.27 6.32
CA GLU A 493 21.52 27.06 6.45
C GLU A 493 22.16 27.98 7.50
N LYS A 494 21.75 29.25 7.58
CA LYS A 494 22.21 30.20 8.59
C LYS A 494 21.74 29.80 9.98
N ILE A 495 20.48 29.42 10.14
CA ILE A 495 19.90 28.94 11.39
C ILE A 495 20.53 27.61 11.81
N VAL A 496 20.73 26.69 10.88
CA VAL A 496 21.47 25.43 11.13
C VAL A 496 22.91 25.73 11.54
N LYS A 497 23.54 26.73 10.95
CA LYS A 497 24.88 27.15 11.31
C LYS A 497 24.90 27.80 12.72
N GLU A 498 23.98 28.70 13.04
CA GLU A 498 23.84 29.32 14.36
C GLU A 498 23.55 28.29 15.46
N ILE A 499 22.72 27.28 15.18
CA ILE A 499 22.46 26.14 16.07
C ILE A 499 23.74 25.29 16.23
N ARG A 500 24.47 25.03 15.15
CA ARG A 500 25.77 24.32 15.20
C ARG A 500 26.77 25.08 16.09
N ASP A 501 26.88 26.38 15.89
CA ASP A 501 27.78 27.25 16.67
C ASP A 501 27.36 27.31 18.14
N LYS A 502 26.05 27.39 18.44
CA LYS A 502 25.52 27.42 19.83
C LYS A 502 25.79 26.11 20.60
N TYR A 503 25.85 24.97 19.89
CA TYR A 503 26.11 23.67 20.54
C TYR A 503 27.52 23.13 20.26
N TRP A 504 28.43 23.97 19.77
CA TRP A 504 29.81 23.59 19.44
C TRP A 504 29.91 22.40 18.49
N VAL A 505 28.90 22.24 17.60
CA VAL A 505 28.83 21.21 16.56
C VAL A 505 29.20 21.88 15.25
N LYS A 506 30.48 21.80 14.88
CA LYS A 506 30.98 22.26 13.57
C LYS A 506 30.54 21.34 12.44
#